data_0e91553dc6f84682b468ef2f06e7be22
#
_entry.id   0e91553dc6f84682b468ef2f06e7be22
#
_cell.length_a   1.000
_cell.length_b   1.000
_cell.length_c   1.000
_cell.angle_alpha   90.00
_cell.angle_beta   90.00
_cell.angle_gamma   90.00
#
_symmetry.space_group_name_H-M   'P 1'
#
loop_
_entity.id
_entity.type
_entity.pdbx_description
1 polymer ?
#
loop_
_entity_poly.entity_id
_entity_poly.type
_entity_poly.pdbx_seq_one_letter_code
_entity_poly.pdbx_strand_id
1 'polypeptide(L)'
;MARGDLEQISIGVGSNVQDGAVLHGDPGQPVRIGADVTVGHRAVIHGATLEDGCLVGIGAIVLNGVTVGAGALVAAGSVVTKDVAPGTLVMGAPAVVKRKLPPEAIEEQRCHAQRYARLAASHAQINR
;
A
#
# COMPACT_ATOMS: atom_id res chain seq x y z
N MET A 1 9.56 6.77 4.84
CA MET A 1 10.07 8.01 4.22
C MET A 1 9.48 8.17 2.84
N ALA A 2 9.01 9.37 2.53
CA ALA A 2 8.48 9.69 1.20
C ALA A 2 9.48 10.59 0.47
N ARG A 3 9.82 10.23 -0.76
CA ARG A 3 10.78 10.97 -1.57
C ARG A 3 10.17 11.30 -2.92
N GLY A 4 9.85 12.58 -3.13
CA GLY A 4 9.23 13.07 -4.36
C GLY A 4 10.14 13.93 -5.24
N ASP A 5 11.45 13.91 -4.96
CA ASP A 5 12.41 14.76 -5.66
C ASP A 5 12.66 14.34 -7.11
N LEU A 6 12.41 13.09 -7.47
CA LEU A 6 12.58 12.56 -8.82
C LEU A 6 11.25 12.36 -9.54
N GLU A 7 10.18 12.10 -8.83
CA GLU A 7 8.87 11.88 -9.41
C GLU A 7 7.78 12.10 -8.36
N GLN A 8 6.57 12.36 -8.82
CA GLN A 8 5.46 12.69 -7.94
C GLN A 8 5.05 11.51 -7.06
N ILE A 9 4.71 11.82 -5.80
CA ILE A 9 4.08 10.89 -4.88
C ILE A 9 2.70 11.44 -4.53
N SER A 10 1.65 10.65 -4.76
CA SER A 10 0.28 11.04 -4.41
C SER A 10 -0.33 10.00 -3.48
N ILE A 11 -1.04 10.46 -2.46
CA ILE A 11 -1.67 9.61 -1.45
C ILE A 11 -3.11 10.04 -1.28
N GLY A 12 -4.03 9.10 -1.52
CA GLY A 12 -5.46 9.36 -1.45
C GLY A 12 -5.99 9.45 -0.02
N VAL A 13 -7.21 9.93 0.10
CA VAL A 13 -7.90 10.16 1.37
C VAL A 13 -8.13 8.83 2.11
N GLY A 14 -7.98 8.84 3.43
CA GLY A 14 -8.19 7.65 4.25
C GLY A 14 -7.06 6.63 4.23
N SER A 15 -5.99 6.90 3.47
CA SER A 15 -4.83 6.02 3.41
C SER A 15 -3.85 6.33 4.52
N ASN A 16 -3.05 5.33 4.88
CA ASN A 16 -1.99 5.49 5.88
C ASN A 16 -0.70 4.81 5.41
N VAL A 17 0.41 5.46 5.72
CA VAL A 17 1.75 4.95 5.45
C VAL A 17 2.44 4.84 6.81
N GLN A 18 2.72 3.62 7.23
CA GLN A 18 3.18 3.35 8.59
C GLN A 18 4.70 3.55 8.72
N ASP A 19 5.19 3.50 9.97
CA ASP A 19 6.57 3.86 10.29
C ASP A 19 7.60 3.04 9.50
N GLY A 20 8.62 3.73 9.00
CA GLY A 20 9.72 3.11 8.28
C GLY A 20 9.40 2.70 6.86
N ALA A 21 8.18 2.90 6.38
CA ALA A 21 7.85 2.64 4.98
C ALA A 21 8.55 3.66 4.08
N VAL A 22 8.95 3.22 2.89
CA VAL A 22 9.66 4.05 1.91
C VAL A 22 8.82 4.14 0.64
N LEU A 23 8.51 5.37 0.23
CA LEU A 23 7.85 5.65 -1.03
C LEU A 23 8.85 6.36 -1.94
N HIS A 24 9.18 5.74 -3.06
CA HIS A 24 10.20 6.28 -3.96
C HIS A 24 9.77 6.12 -5.42
N GLY A 25 9.69 7.23 -6.15
CA GLY A 25 9.41 7.21 -7.58
C GLY A 25 10.69 7.41 -8.38
N ASP A 26 10.74 6.78 -9.56
CA ASP A 26 11.77 7.04 -10.57
C ASP A 26 11.20 7.90 -11.69
N PRO A 27 12.04 8.52 -12.53
CA PRO A 27 11.56 9.28 -13.69
C PRO A 27 10.59 8.45 -14.55
N GLY A 28 9.39 8.99 -14.77
CA GLY A 28 8.33 8.31 -15.51
C GLY A 28 7.57 7.24 -14.73
N GLN A 29 7.93 7.01 -13.46
CA GLN A 29 7.28 6.01 -12.62
C GLN A 29 6.93 6.60 -11.25
N PRO A 30 5.84 7.37 -11.15
CA PRO A 30 5.41 7.96 -9.89
C PRO A 30 4.86 6.91 -8.93
N VAL A 31 4.81 7.24 -7.66
CA VAL A 31 4.08 6.45 -6.66
C VAL A 31 2.67 7.02 -6.56
N ARG A 32 1.68 6.18 -6.82
CA ARG A 32 0.26 6.55 -6.72
C ARG A 32 -0.44 5.64 -5.73
N ILE A 33 -0.92 6.21 -4.65
CA ILE A 33 -1.65 5.49 -3.61
C ILE A 33 -3.07 6.02 -3.61
N GLY A 34 -4.02 5.12 -3.84
CA GLY A 34 -5.44 5.46 -3.86
C GLY A 34 -6.00 5.76 -2.48
N ALA A 35 -7.32 5.71 -2.36
CA ALA A 35 -8.03 5.95 -1.10
C ALA A 35 -8.09 4.68 -0.26
N ASP A 36 -8.10 4.84 1.07
CA ASP A 36 -8.28 3.74 2.02
C ASP A 36 -7.24 2.61 1.89
N VAL A 37 -6.01 2.97 1.53
CA VAL A 37 -4.89 2.03 1.38
C VAL A 37 -4.07 2.00 2.65
N THR A 38 -3.63 0.82 3.06
CA THR A 38 -2.67 0.66 4.15
C THR A 38 -1.32 0.22 3.60
N VAL A 39 -0.28 0.98 3.91
CA VAL A 39 1.11 0.60 3.65
C VAL A 39 1.75 0.29 4.99
N GLY A 40 2.06 -0.97 5.21
CA GLY A 40 2.57 -1.47 6.49
C GLY A 40 3.97 -0.99 6.83
N HIS A 41 4.35 -1.18 8.09
CA HIS A 41 5.67 -0.79 8.59
C HIS A 41 6.79 -1.34 7.70
N ARG A 42 7.76 -0.50 7.36
CA ARG A 42 8.96 -0.87 6.59
C ARG A 42 8.69 -1.43 5.20
N ALA A 43 7.49 -1.28 4.68
CA ALA A 43 7.22 -1.65 3.29
C ALA A 43 7.92 -0.67 2.35
N VAL A 44 8.27 -1.13 1.16
CA VAL A 44 8.91 -0.30 0.13
C VAL A 44 8.01 -0.28 -1.09
N ILE A 45 7.56 0.91 -1.46
CA ILE A 45 6.77 1.12 -2.68
C ILE A 45 7.63 1.92 -3.64
N HIS A 46 8.05 1.27 -4.71
CA HIS A 46 8.98 1.86 -5.67
C HIS A 46 8.30 2.04 -7.02
N GLY A 47 7.92 3.28 -7.36
CA GLY A 47 7.34 3.60 -8.66
C GLY A 47 6.10 2.79 -9.04
N ALA A 48 5.23 2.51 -8.09
CA ALA A 48 4.09 1.61 -8.26
C ALA A 48 2.77 2.32 -7.96
N THR A 49 1.68 1.73 -8.42
CA THR A 49 0.31 2.20 -8.18
C THR A 49 -0.38 1.22 -7.24
N LEU A 50 -0.89 1.74 -6.13
CA LEU A 50 -1.71 0.98 -5.17
C LEU A 50 -3.14 1.48 -5.29
N GLU A 51 -4.04 0.63 -5.79
CA GLU A 51 -5.43 1.02 -5.99
C GLU A 51 -6.22 0.99 -4.69
N ASP A 52 -7.42 1.58 -4.72
CA ASP A 52 -8.23 1.82 -3.52
C ASP A 52 -8.41 0.56 -2.67
N GLY A 53 -8.27 0.73 -1.36
CA GLY A 53 -8.58 -0.31 -0.39
C GLY A 53 -7.60 -1.47 -0.33
N CYS A 54 -6.50 -1.45 -1.07
CA CYS A 54 -5.50 -2.51 -0.96
C CYS A 54 -4.69 -2.38 0.33
N LEU A 55 -4.04 -3.46 0.73
CA LEU A 55 -3.17 -3.48 1.90
C LEU A 55 -1.84 -4.10 1.52
N VAL A 56 -0.76 -3.37 1.79
CA VAL A 56 0.61 -3.88 1.62
C VAL A 56 1.17 -4.18 3.00
N GLY A 57 1.48 -5.43 3.24
CA GLY A 57 1.92 -5.92 4.56
C GLY A 57 3.29 -5.43 4.97
N ILE A 58 3.59 -5.61 6.26
CA ILE A 58 4.85 -5.20 6.88
C ILE A 58 6.04 -5.77 6.11
N GLY A 59 6.99 -4.91 5.74
CA GLY A 59 8.23 -5.35 5.09
C GLY A 59 8.09 -5.82 3.65
N ALA A 60 6.92 -5.71 3.04
CA ALA A 60 6.74 -6.09 1.64
C ALA A 60 7.40 -5.06 0.71
N ILE A 61 7.79 -5.51 -0.46
CA ILE A 61 8.43 -4.67 -1.48
C ILE A 61 7.58 -4.75 -2.75
N VAL A 62 7.17 -3.59 -3.27
CA VAL A 62 6.43 -3.49 -4.53
C VAL A 62 7.31 -2.77 -5.53
N LEU A 63 7.63 -3.43 -6.64
CA LEU A 63 8.61 -2.94 -7.61
C LEU A 63 7.98 -2.00 -8.64
N ASN A 64 8.86 -1.33 -9.40
CA ASN A 64 8.52 -0.32 -10.38
C ASN A 64 7.48 -0.80 -11.39
N GLY A 65 6.52 0.06 -11.69
CA GLY A 65 5.54 -0.19 -12.73
C GLY A 65 4.44 -1.19 -12.36
N VAL A 66 4.48 -1.74 -11.15
CA VAL A 66 3.46 -2.69 -10.69
C VAL A 66 2.20 -1.94 -10.28
N THR A 67 1.04 -2.51 -10.63
CA THR A 67 -0.25 -2.06 -10.11
C THR A 67 -0.80 -3.12 -9.16
N VAL A 68 -1.04 -2.73 -7.90
CA VAL A 68 -1.74 -3.58 -6.93
C VAL A 68 -3.21 -3.22 -6.99
N GLY A 69 -4.04 -4.18 -7.41
CA GLY A 69 -5.45 -3.95 -7.67
C GLY A 69 -6.26 -3.61 -6.42
N ALA A 70 -7.42 -2.99 -6.64
CA ALA A 70 -8.30 -2.55 -5.56
C ALA A 70 -8.64 -3.71 -4.61
N GLY A 71 -8.55 -3.46 -3.32
CA GLY A 71 -8.88 -4.46 -2.30
C GLY A 71 -7.94 -5.64 -2.20
N ALA A 72 -6.83 -5.67 -2.94
CA ALA A 72 -5.86 -6.75 -2.85
C ALA A 72 -5.07 -6.71 -1.54
N LEU A 73 -4.54 -7.84 -1.15
CA LEU A 73 -3.71 -7.97 0.05
C LEU A 73 -2.35 -8.56 -0.35
N VAL A 74 -1.30 -7.80 -0.10
CA VAL A 74 0.08 -8.26 -0.24
C VAL A 74 0.57 -8.70 1.14
N ALA A 75 0.88 -9.97 1.30
CA ALA A 75 1.30 -10.51 2.59
C ALA A 75 2.64 -9.92 3.04
N ALA A 76 2.85 -9.88 4.36
CA ALA A 76 4.08 -9.37 4.95
C ALA A 76 5.31 -10.05 4.34
N GLY A 77 6.36 -9.25 4.09
CA GLY A 77 7.64 -9.77 3.58
C GLY A 77 7.63 -10.22 2.12
N SER A 78 6.55 -10.00 1.39
CA SER A 78 6.46 -10.41 -0.02
C SER A 78 7.21 -9.45 -0.93
N VAL A 79 7.65 -9.96 -2.09
CA VAL A 79 8.26 -9.14 -3.15
C VAL A 79 7.37 -9.22 -4.38
N VAL A 80 6.68 -8.13 -4.69
CA VAL A 80 5.73 -8.07 -5.80
C VAL A 80 6.44 -7.59 -7.04
N THR A 81 6.51 -8.46 -8.03
CA THR A 81 7.21 -8.20 -9.30
C THR A 81 6.26 -8.05 -10.49
N LYS A 82 4.99 -8.38 -10.33
CA LYS A 82 3.96 -8.35 -11.37
C LYS A 82 2.69 -7.73 -10.81
N ASP A 83 1.84 -7.25 -11.69
CA ASP A 83 0.54 -6.70 -11.31
C ASP A 83 -0.27 -7.71 -10.49
N VAL A 84 -1.00 -7.18 -9.52
CA VAL A 84 -1.85 -7.97 -8.62
C VAL A 84 -3.30 -7.69 -8.95
N ALA A 85 -4.06 -8.74 -9.25
CA ALA A 85 -5.48 -8.61 -9.58
C ALA A 85 -6.27 -8.07 -8.37
N PRO A 86 -7.33 -7.28 -8.59
CA PRO A 86 -8.16 -6.80 -7.51
C PRO A 86 -8.69 -7.94 -6.63
N GLY A 87 -8.78 -7.68 -5.33
CA GLY A 87 -9.41 -8.61 -4.40
C GLY A 87 -8.67 -9.93 -4.20
N THR A 88 -7.38 -10.00 -4.50
CA THR A 88 -6.60 -11.23 -4.34
C THR A 88 -5.56 -11.11 -3.23
N LEU A 89 -5.24 -12.23 -2.61
CA LEU A 89 -4.11 -12.35 -1.70
C LEU A 89 -2.91 -12.88 -2.49
N VAL A 90 -1.80 -12.14 -2.45
CA VAL A 90 -0.52 -12.59 -3.00
C VAL A 90 0.51 -12.72 -1.88
N MET A 91 1.45 -13.66 -2.03
CA MET A 91 2.41 -13.99 -0.99
C MET A 91 3.69 -14.57 -1.60
N GLY A 92 4.80 -14.27 -0.98
CA GLY A 92 6.09 -14.87 -1.33
C GLY A 92 7.05 -13.91 -2.04
N ALA A 93 8.23 -14.44 -2.38
CA ALA A 93 9.28 -13.71 -3.10
C ALA A 93 9.85 -14.63 -4.20
N PRO A 94 9.40 -14.47 -5.46
CA PRO A 94 8.40 -13.51 -5.94
C PRO A 94 7.00 -13.86 -5.46
N ALA A 95 6.16 -12.84 -5.26
CA ALA A 95 4.79 -13.04 -4.80
C ALA A 95 3.94 -13.73 -5.86
N VAL A 96 3.13 -14.68 -5.43
CA VAL A 96 2.19 -15.40 -6.28
C VAL A 96 0.80 -15.36 -5.67
N VAL A 97 -0.22 -15.51 -6.52
CA VAL A 97 -1.62 -15.53 -6.05
C VAL A 97 -1.87 -16.76 -5.20
N LYS A 98 -2.39 -16.55 -3.98
CA LYS A 98 -2.78 -17.63 -3.07
C LYS A 98 -4.26 -17.91 -3.11
N ARG A 99 -5.09 -16.87 -3.16
CA ARG A 99 -6.56 -17.02 -3.22
C ARG A 99 -7.22 -15.67 -3.48
N LYS A 100 -8.51 -15.72 -3.79
CA LYS A 100 -9.36 -14.52 -3.79
C LYS A 100 -9.80 -14.22 -2.37
N LEU A 101 -9.94 -12.94 -2.05
CA LEU A 101 -10.44 -12.49 -0.77
C LEU A 101 -11.97 -12.40 -0.82
N PRO A 102 -12.68 -12.82 0.24
CA PRO A 102 -14.12 -12.62 0.31
C PRO A 102 -14.44 -11.12 0.47
N PRO A 103 -15.63 -10.67 0.04
CA PRO A 103 -16.01 -9.26 0.13
C PRO A 103 -15.88 -8.67 1.53
N GLU A 104 -16.20 -9.43 2.57
CA GLU A 104 -16.11 -8.96 3.97
C GLU A 104 -14.67 -8.71 4.40
N ALA A 105 -13.70 -9.47 3.89
CA ALA A 105 -12.29 -9.23 4.18
C ALA A 105 -11.80 -7.94 3.51
N ILE A 106 -12.25 -7.69 2.27
CA ILE A 106 -11.91 -6.48 1.54
C ILE A 106 -12.46 -5.25 2.27
N GLU A 107 -13.72 -5.31 2.70
CA GLU A 107 -14.35 -4.22 3.44
C GLU A 107 -13.65 -3.97 4.76
N GLU A 108 -13.24 -5.02 5.46
CA GLU A 108 -12.51 -4.89 6.72
C GLU A 108 -11.17 -4.19 6.52
N GLN A 109 -10.47 -4.46 5.41
CA GLN A 109 -9.22 -3.76 5.08
C GLN A 109 -9.45 -2.26 4.93
N ARG A 110 -10.54 -1.85 4.27
CA ARG A 110 -10.86 -0.44 4.11
C ARG A 110 -11.16 0.22 5.44
N CYS A 111 -11.95 -0.42 6.28
CA CYS A 111 -12.28 0.10 7.61
C CYS A 111 -11.02 0.22 8.47
N HIS A 112 -10.12 -0.75 8.38
CA HIS A 112 -8.83 -0.73 9.08
C HIS A 112 -7.98 0.47 8.66
N ALA A 113 -7.88 0.72 7.35
CA ALA A 113 -7.14 1.86 6.83
C ALA A 113 -7.71 3.18 7.34
N GLN A 114 -9.04 3.32 7.32
CA GLN A 114 -9.71 4.53 7.79
C GLN A 114 -9.47 4.75 9.28
N ARG A 115 -9.50 3.70 10.09
CA ARG A 115 -9.21 3.80 11.52
C ARG A 115 -7.79 4.26 11.79
N TYR A 116 -6.81 3.71 11.06
CA TYR A 116 -5.41 4.11 11.19
C TYR A 116 -5.19 5.56 10.77
N ALA A 117 -5.82 6.00 9.69
CA ALA A 117 -5.71 7.38 9.24
C ALA A 117 -6.27 8.36 10.27
N ARG A 118 -7.41 8.04 10.88
CA ARG A 118 -7.99 8.86 11.95
C ARG A 118 -7.11 8.89 13.20
N LEU A 119 -6.53 7.75 13.56
CA LEU A 119 -5.65 7.66 14.72
C LEU A 119 -4.39 8.51 14.53
N ALA A 120 -3.79 8.46 13.35
CA ALA A 120 -2.62 9.26 13.02
C ALA A 120 -2.94 10.75 13.09
N ALA A 121 -4.07 11.19 12.57
CA ALA A 121 -4.50 12.57 12.65
C ALA A 121 -4.71 13.02 14.09
N SER A 122 -5.32 12.17 14.92
CA SER A 122 -5.51 12.44 16.35
C SER A 122 -4.19 12.61 17.09
N HIS A 123 -3.22 11.72 16.84
CA HIS A 123 -1.89 11.81 17.45
C HIS A 123 -1.15 13.07 17.00
N ALA A 124 -1.26 13.44 15.73
CA ALA A 124 -0.63 14.66 15.23
C ALA A 124 -1.17 15.90 15.91
N GLN A 125 -2.48 15.94 16.23
CA GLN A 125 -3.09 17.05 16.97
C GLN A 125 -2.60 17.12 18.40
N ILE A 126 -2.46 15.97 19.06
CA ILE A 126 -2.03 15.90 20.46
C ILE A 126 -0.58 16.31 20.61
N ASN A 127 0.28 15.98 19.66
CA ASN A 127 1.72 16.16 19.74
C ASN A 127 2.21 17.52 19.20
N ARG A 128 1.32 18.44 18.95
CA ARG A 128 1.69 19.78 18.48
C ARG A 128 2.22 20.68 19.58
#